data_4d4fe772831cea7611e61c76c61bab7a
#
_entry.id   4d4fe772831cea7611e61c76c61bab7a
#
_cell.length_a   1.000
_cell.length_b   1.000
_cell.length_c   1.000
_cell.angle_alpha   90.00
_cell.angle_beta   90.00
_cell.angle_gamma   90.00
#
_symmetry.space_group_name_H-M   'P 1'
#
loop_
_entity.id
_entity.type
_entity.pdbx_description
1 polymer ?
#
loop_
_entity_poly.entity_id
_entity_poly.type
_entity_poly.pdbx_seq_one_letter_code
_entity_poly.pdbx_strand_id
1 'polypeptide(L)'
;MFDEETLKKDAKDRENWEKAFKKLYPKGFEGETRSGIPVKSVYSLTDIEDQPLEACPLPGNYPYTRGLYPVQYQFQPWMNQQVHGYGQAEDTRERMDALVKEGMQGYFGNQVYNLVFDLVSQAGLDPDHPEARGKVGQVGVHISCLKDLEILFEGLPLNKINASFIVGEPSICLLAMYIVYGESRGVKKEDLRGNSMNYLLRGFNWDPAMYLPDNALKL
;
A
#
# COMPACT_ATOMS: atom_id res chain seq x y z
N MET A 1 18.19 16.09 33.19
CA MET A 1 18.23 17.45 32.60
C MET A 1 19.11 17.35 31.37
N PHE A 2 18.62 17.74 30.21
CA PHE A 2 19.38 17.72 28.97
C PHE A 2 20.41 18.85 28.96
N ASP A 3 21.58 18.62 28.35
CA ASP A 3 22.56 19.67 28.17
C ASP A 3 22.11 20.68 27.08
N GLU A 4 22.72 21.85 27.10
CA GLU A 4 22.35 22.97 26.22
C GLU A 4 22.61 22.66 24.73
N GLU A 5 23.61 21.83 24.43
CA GLU A 5 23.95 21.43 23.06
C GLU A 5 22.88 20.48 22.51
N THR A 6 22.43 19.52 23.31
CA THR A 6 21.34 18.60 22.97
C THR A 6 20.04 19.35 22.71
N LEU A 7 19.68 20.33 23.54
CA LEU A 7 18.46 21.15 23.34
C LEU A 7 18.55 22.03 22.08
N LYS A 8 19.71 22.62 21.80
CA LYS A 8 19.94 23.39 20.56
C LYS A 8 19.82 22.52 19.31
N LYS A 9 20.34 21.29 19.38
CA LYS A 9 20.21 20.34 18.29
C LYS A 9 18.75 19.95 18.07
N ASP A 10 18.02 19.61 19.13
CA ASP A 10 16.59 19.28 19.08
C ASP A 10 15.75 20.40 18.47
N ALA A 11 16.00 21.65 18.89
CA ALA A 11 15.32 22.82 18.35
C ALA A 11 15.53 22.98 16.83
N LYS A 12 16.78 22.75 16.36
CA LYS A 12 17.11 22.79 14.93
C LYS A 12 16.45 21.64 14.16
N ASP A 13 16.46 20.44 14.70
CA ASP A 13 15.83 19.28 14.10
C ASP A 13 14.32 19.47 14.02
N ARG A 14 13.71 20.06 15.05
CA ARG A 14 12.29 20.44 15.06
C ARG A 14 11.97 21.48 13.97
N GLU A 15 12.77 22.50 13.79
CA GLU A 15 12.56 23.49 12.75
C GLU A 15 12.58 22.87 11.33
N ASN A 16 13.53 21.96 11.09
CA ASN A 16 13.62 21.23 9.82
C ASN A 16 12.41 20.31 9.62
N TRP A 17 11.99 19.63 10.67
CA TRP A 17 10.80 18.79 10.66
C TRP A 17 9.55 19.62 10.37
N GLU A 18 9.36 20.79 10.99
CA GLU A 18 8.22 21.67 10.75
C GLU A 18 8.17 22.18 9.29
N LYS A 19 9.33 22.45 8.69
CA LYS A 19 9.41 22.82 7.26
C LYS A 19 8.94 21.67 6.37
N ALA A 20 9.39 20.45 6.65
CA ALA A 20 8.95 19.25 5.92
C ALA A 20 7.46 18.96 6.14
N PHE A 21 6.99 19.10 7.36
CA PHE A 21 5.58 18.93 7.72
C PHE A 21 4.68 19.91 6.96
N LYS A 22 4.99 21.22 6.96
CA LYS A 22 4.22 22.25 6.25
C LYS A 22 4.18 22.01 4.74
N LYS A 23 5.23 21.42 4.16
CA LYS A 23 5.27 21.07 2.74
C LYS A 23 4.29 19.95 2.42
N LEU A 24 4.19 18.95 3.29
CA LEU A 24 3.29 17.80 3.11
C LEU A 24 1.84 18.13 3.50
N TYR A 25 1.68 18.98 4.50
CA TYR A 25 0.39 19.31 5.12
C TYR A 25 0.20 20.84 5.23
N PRO A 26 -0.09 21.53 4.11
CA PRO A 26 -0.17 23.00 4.07
C PRO A 26 -1.20 23.59 5.02
N LYS A 27 -2.28 22.84 5.34
CA LYS A 27 -3.32 23.27 6.28
C LYS A 27 -2.93 23.16 7.75
N GLY A 28 -1.76 22.57 8.03
CA GLY A 28 -1.32 22.27 9.39
C GLY A 28 -2.12 21.15 10.06
N PHE A 29 -1.93 21.04 11.36
CA PHE A 29 -2.68 20.12 12.23
C PHE A 29 -3.14 20.90 13.47
N GLU A 30 -4.45 20.88 13.71
CA GLU A 30 -5.05 21.35 14.95
C GLU A 30 -5.81 20.16 15.54
N GLY A 31 -5.44 19.77 16.74
CA GLY A 31 -6.06 18.66 17.43
C GLY A 31 -6.29 18.99 18.87
N GLU A 32 -7.31 18.37 19.45
CA GLU A 32 -7.58 18.40 20.88
C GLU A 32 -8.02 17.02 21.37
N THR A 33 -7.79 16.74 22.65
CA THR A 33 -8.34 15.56 23.31
C THR A 33 -9.85 15.72 23.47
N ARG A 34 -10.55 14.62 23.81
CA ARG A 34 -11.98 14.65 24.15
C ARG A 34 -12.29 15.58 25.34
N SER A 35 -11.28 15.89 26.17
CA SER A 35 -11.37 16.80 27.30
C SER A 35 -11.07 18.26 26.94
N GLY A 36 -10.90 18.59 25.66
CA GLY A 36 -10.60 19.95 25.21
C GLY A 36 -9.13 20.39 25.42
N ILE A 37 -8.19 19.46 25.65
CA ILE A 37 -6.78 19.79 25.79
C ILE A 37 -6.15 19.87 24.41
N PRO A 38 -5.54 21.00 24.03
CA PRO A 38 -4.84 21.13 22.75
C PRO A 38 -3.68 20.13 22.63
N VAL A 39 -3.54 19.50 21.46
CA VAL A 39 -2.49 18.51 21.18
C VAL A 39 -1.60 19.04 20.06
N LYS A 40 -0.29 19.05 20.27
CA LYS A 40 0.68 19.44 19.25
C LYS A 40 0.81 18.33 18.20
N SER A 41 1.16 18.71 16.97
CA SER A 41 1.47 17.74 15.89
C SER A 41 2.70 16.88 16.20
N VAL A 42 3.63 17.39 17.00
CA VAL A 42 4.82 16.66 17.48
C VAL A 42 5.25 17.20 18.84
N TYR A 43 5.79 16.31 19.65
CA TYR A 43 6.48 16.64 20.90
C TYR A 43 7.95 16.28 20.77
N SER A 44 8.83 17.12 21.29
CA SER A 44 10.29 16.95 21.25
C SER A 44 10.90 17.12 22.64
N LEU A 45 12.22 17.12 22.75
CA LEU A 45 12.89 17.26 24.03
C LEU A 45 12.58 18.60 24.71
N THR A 46 12.37 19.66 23.93
CA THR A 46 11.98 20.97 24.46
C THR A 46 10.59 21.02 25.10
N ASP A 47 9.74 20.01 24.84
CA ASP A 47 8.43 19.91 25.48
C ASP A 47 8.47 19.13 26.81
N ILE A 48 9.62 18.52 27.14
CA ILE A 48 9.79 17.63 28.29
C ILE A 48 11.11 17.92 29.05
N GLU A 49 11.51 19.18 29.13
CA GLU A 49 12.81 19.60 29.68
C GLU A 49 13.11 19.04 31.07
N ASP A 50 12.07 18.80 31.88
CA ASP A 50 12.19 18.29 33.25
C ASP A 50 12.17 16.75 33.37
N GLN A 51 12.09 16.03 32.23
CA GLN A 51 12.00 14.57 32.24
C GLN A 51 13.34 13.91 31.89
N PRO A 52 13.82 12.90 32.63
CA PRO A 52 15.04 12.17 32.30
C PRO A 52 14.77 11.12 31.20
N LEU A 53 14.56 11.56 29.99
CA LEU A 53 14.34 10.68 28.85
C LEU A 53 15.56 10.65 27.93
N GLU A 54 15.86 9.49 27.35
CA GLU A 54 16.85 9.40 26.28
C GLU A 54 16.39 10.20 25.05
N ALA A 55 17.35 10.82 24.36
CA ALA A 55 17.06 11.55 23.15
C ALA A 55 16.40 10.63 22.11
N CYS A 56 15.18 10.97 21.71
CA CYS A 56 14.42 10.22 20.75
C CYS A 56 14.23 11.06 19.48
N PRO A 57 14.56 10.55 18.30
CA PRO A 57 14.40 11.30 17.05
C PRO A 57 12.94 11.67 16.81
N LEU A 58 12.73 12.77 16.09
CA LEU A 58 11.39 13.19 15.70
C LEU A 58 10.74 12.17 14.75
N PRO A 59 9.40 12.04 14.77
CA PRO A 59 8.70 11.15 13.84
C PRO A 59 9.07 11.44 12.38
N GLY A 60 9.24 10.40 11.59
CA GLY A 60 9.65 10.52 10.19
C GLY A 60 11.15 10.67 9.95
N ASN A 61 11.97 10.72 11.02
CA ASN A 61 13.44 10.81 10.94
C ASN A 61 14.09 9.48 11.33
N TYR A 62 15.24 9.19 10.70
CA TYR A 62 16.05 8.04 11.06
C TYR A 62 16.46 8.12 12.56
N PRO A 63 16.43 7.02 13.30
CA PRO A 63 16.17 5.61 12.94
C PRO A 63 14.69 5.19 12.95
N TYR A 64 13.74 6.09 12.78
CA TYR A 64 12.30 5.85 12.63
C TYR A 64 11.62 5.17 13.85
N THR A 65 12.18 5.31 15.02
CA THR A 65 11.67 4.70 16.26
C THR A 65 10.29 5.23 16.67
N ARG A 66 9.90 6.41 16.15
CA ARG A 66 8.59 7.03 16.36
C ARG A 66 7.71 7.02 15.12
N GLY A 67 8.03 6.18 14.13
CA GLY A 67 7.27 5.96 12.91
C GLY A 67 7.87 6.59 11.65
N LEU A 68 7.41 6.10 10.51
CA LEU A 68 7.93 6.45 9.17
C LEU A 68 7.52 7.84 8.68
N TYR A 69 6.41 8.36 9.19
CA TYR A 69 5.83 9.62 8.74
C TYR A 69 5.79 10.66 9.86
N PRO A 70 5.87 11.96 9.53
CA PRO A 70 5.91 13.03 10.52
C PRO A 70 4.72 13.05 11.49
N VAL A 71 3.53 12.71 11.03
CA VAL A 71 2.30 12.83 11.83
C VAL A 71 1.50 11.55 12.00
N GLN A 72 1.96 10.45 11.40
CA GLN A 72 1.33 9.14 11.53
C GLN A 72 -0.20 9.20 11.40
N TYR A 73 -0.92 8.54 12.32
CA TYR A 73 -2.39 8.45 12.32
C TYR A 73 -3.10 9.72 12.79
N GLN A 74 -2.40 10.76 13.20
CA GLN A 74 -3.04 12.05 13.55
C GLN A 74 -3.61 12.74 12.32
N PHE A 75 -2.93 12.61 11.18
CA PHE A 75 -3.35 13.20 9.91
C PHE A 75 -4.29 12.28 9.14
N GLN A 76 -3.91 11.01 9.04
CA GLN A 76 -4.70 10.02 8.35
C GLN A 76 -4.77 8.74 9.17
N PRO A 77 -5.96 8.37 9.67
CA PRO A 77 -6.15 7.10 10.36
C PRO A 77 -5.85 5.94 9.40
N TRP A 78 -5.59 4.77 9.98
CA TRP A 78 -5.50 3.54 9.18
C TRP A 78 -6.81 3.32 8.43
N MET A 79 -6.72 2.70 7.29
CA MET A 79 -7.88 2.31 6.52
C MET A 79 -8.09 0.80 6.55
N ASN A 80 -9.35 0.39 6.47
CA ASN A 80 -9.70 -0.99 6.26
C ASN A 80 -9.62 -1.30 4.77
N GLN A 81 -8.54 -1.99 4.37
CA GLN A 81 -8.43 -2.51 3.02
C GLN A 81 -9.28 -3.76 2.89
N GLN A 82 -10.31 -3.68 2.08
CA GLN A 82 -11.06 -4.86 1.71
C GLN A 82 -10.32 -5.64 0.62
N VAL A 83 -10.39 -6.95 0.73
CA VAL A 83 -9.85 -7.86 -0.28
C VAL A 83 -10.90 -8.07 -1.36
N HIS A 84 -10.48 -7.96 -2.62
CA HIS A 84 -11.32 -8.17 -3.80
C HIS A 84 -10.79 -9.34 -4.60
N GLY A 85 -11.65 -10.11 -5.17
CA GLY A 85 -11.29 -11.17 -6.09
C GLY A 85 -12.16 -12.41 -5.94
N TYR A 86 -12.97 -12.66 -6.96
CA TYR A 86 -13.70 -13.89 -7.18
C TYR A 86 -14.20 -13.93 -8.63
N GLY A 87 -14.44 -15.10 -9.15
CA GLY A 87 -15.02 -15.28 -10.47
C GLY A 87 -14.13 -14.77 -11.61
N GLN A 88 -14.74 -14.20 -12.59
CA GLN A 88 -14.08 -13.57 -13.72
C GLN A 88 -13.74 -12.09 -13.40
N ALA A 89 -13.04 -11.44 -14.32
CA ALA A 89 -12.68 -10.03 -14.18
C ALA A 89 -13.92 -9.13 -14.01
N GLU A 90 -15.00 -9.43 -14.73
CA GLU A 90 -16.28 -8.71 -14.66
C GLU A 90 -16.93 -8.81 -13.28
N ASP A 91 -16.98 -10.00 -12.69
CA ASP A 91 -17.58 -10.24 -11.37
C ASP A 91 -16.84 -9.44 -10.30
N THR A 92 -15.50 -9.49 -10.33
CA THR A 92 -14.66 -8.75 -9.41
C THR A 92 -14.78 -7.25 -9.63
N ARG A 93 -14.87 -6.79 -10.89
CA ARG A 93 -15.06 -5.38 -11.20
C ARG A 93 -16.38 -4.85 -10.65
N GLU A 94 -17.46 -5.56 -10.85
CA GLU A 94 -18.77 -5.20 -10.29
C GLU A 94 -18.70 -5.05 -8.77
N ARG A 95 -18.01 -5.97 -8.10
CA ARG A 95 -17.79 -5.90 -6.65
C ARG A 95 -16.96 -4.68 -6.24
N MET A 96 -15.90 -4.35 -6.98
CA MET A 96 -15.08 -3.17 -6.72
C MET A 96 -15.92 -1.89 -6.81
N ASP A 97 -16.74 -1.77 -7.85
CA ASP A 97 -17.61 -0.61 -8.06
C ASP A 97 -18.68 -0.50 -6.96
N ALA A 98 -19.27 -1.62 -6.55
CA ALA A 98 -20.23 -1.65 -5.45
C ALA A 98 -19.61 -1.16 -4.14
N LEU A 99 -18.39 -1.60 -3.81
CA LEU A 99 -17.71 -1.18 -2.58
C LEU A 99 -17.32 0.31 -2.58
N VAL A 100 -16.91 0.84 -3.73
CA VAL A 100 -16.66 2.28 -3.88
C VAL A 100 -17.95 3.07 -3.65
N LYS A 101 -19.06 2.60 -4.21
CA LYS A 101 -20.39 3.21 -4.01
C LYS A 101 -20.84 3.17 -2.56
N GLU A 102 -20.53 2.10 -1.83
CA GLU A 102 -20.81 1.94 -0.40
C GLU A 102 -19.82 2.71 0.52
N GLY A 103 -18.91 3.48 -0.04
CA GLY A 103 -18.00 4.33 0.71
C GLY A 103 -16.67 3.70 1.09
N MET A 104 -16.19 2.74 0.30
CA MET A 104 -14.83 2.21 0.48
C MET A 104 -13.82 3.35 0.52
N GLN A 105 -13.03 3.40 1.58
CA GLN A 105 -12.07 4.48 1.79
C GLN A 105 -10.82 4.30 0.93
N GLY A 106 -10.33 5.42 0.39
CA GLY A 106 -9.04 5.50 -0.29
C GLY A 106 -7.91 5.96 0.63
N TYR A 107 -6.70 5.92 0.13
CA TYR A 107 -5.49 6.36 0.82
C TYR A 107 -4.90 7.60 0.15
N PHE A 108 -4.76 8.71 0.89
CA PHE A 108 -4.34 10.01 0.34
C PHE A 108 -5.13 10.42 -0.93
N GLY A 109 -6.45 10.20 -0.91
CA GLY A 109 -7.32 10.51 -2.03
C GLY A 109 -7.28 9.52 -3.20
N ASN A 110 -6.47 8.45 -3.10
CA ASN A 110 -6.41 7.38 -4.09
C ASN A 110 -7.18 6.16 -3.62
N GLN A 111 -7.99 5.56 -4.49
CA GLN A 111 -8.62 4.28 -4.19
C GLN A 111 -7.58 3.16 -4.12
N VAL A 112 -7.76 2.23 -3.20
CA VAL A 112 -6.87 1.08 -3.04
C VAL A 112 -7.63 -0.19 -3.30
N TYR A 113 -7.16 -0.95 -4.28
CA TYR A 113 -7.72 -2.24 -4.66
C TYR A 113 -6.75 -3.34 -4.29
N ASN A 114 -7.12 -4.12 -3.29
CA ASN A 114 -6.33 -5.26 -2.80
C ASN A 114 -6.86 -6.53 -3.44
N LEU A 115 -6.23 -6.94 -4.55
CA LEU A 115 -6.71 -7.98 -5.44
C LEU A 115 -6.08 -9.32 -5.08
N VAL A 116 -6.92 -10.31 -4.82
CA VAL A 116 -6.50 -11.72 -4.69
C VAL A 116 -6.88 -12.49 -5.95
N PHE A 117 -5.98 -13.35 -6.35
CA PHE A 117 -6.12 -14.15 -7.58
C PHE A 117 -6.44 -15.59 -7.23
N ASP A 118 -7.12 -16.26 -8.14
CA ASP A 118 -7.48 -17.66 -7.98
C ASP A 118 -6.26 -18.59 -7.99
N LEU A 119 -6.46 -19.83 -7.58
CA LEU A 119 -5.36 -20.80 -7.52
C LEU A 119 -4.75 -21.11 -8.88
N VAL A 120 -5.53 -20.96 -9.95
CA VAL A 120 -5.06 -21.19 -11.33
C VAL A 120 -4.11 -20.09 -11.74
N SER A 121 -4.49 -18.83 -11.51
CA SER A 121 -3.61 -17.67 -11.74
C SER A 121 -2.37 -17.71 -10.85
N GLN A 122 -2.51 -18.11 -9.57
CA GLN A 122 -1.39 -18.23 -8.64
C GLN A 122 -0.40 -19.33 -9.05
N ALA A 123 -0.89 -20.42 -9.64
CA ALA A 123 -0.06 -21.50 -10.17
C ALA A 123 0.52 -21.20 -11.57
N GLY A 124 0.18 -20.05 -12.16
CA GLY A 124 0.62 -19.69 -13.51
C GLY A 124 0.09 -20.64 -14.60
N LEU A 125 -1.09 -21.21 -14.39
CA LEU A 125 -1.73 -22.12 -15.32
C LEU A 125 -2.74 -21.38 -16.19
N ASP A 126 -2.88 -21.83 -17.41
CA ASP A 126 -3.98 -21.41 -18.28
C ASP A 126 -5.32 -22.03 -17.83
N PRO A 127 -6.46 -21.37 -18.06
CA PRO A 127 -7.76 -21.85 -17.59
C PRO A 127 -8.21 -23.18 -18.23
N ASP A 128 -7.65 -23.55 -19.37
CA ASP A 128 -7.92 -24.82 -20.08
C ASP A 128 -6.95 -25.95 -19.68
N HIS A 129 -5.97 -25.65 -18.81
CA HIS A 129 -5.09 -26.68 -18.30
C HIS A 129 -5.89 -27.73 -17.51
N PRO A 130 -5.58 -29.04 -17.64
CA PRO A 130 -6.32 -30.10 -16.95
C PRO A 130 -6.45 -29.93 -15.45
N GLU A 131 -5.41 -29.41 -14.79
CA GLU A 131 -5.40 -29.13 -13.35
C GLU A 131 -6.22 -27.91 -12.94
N ALA A 132 -6.58 -27.03 -13.86
CA ALA A 132 -7.40 -25.85 -13.61
C ALA A 132 -8.89 -26.20 -13.48
N ARG A 133 -9.29 -27.41 -13.88
CA ARG A 133 -10.69 -27.82 -13.92
C ARG A 133 -11.36 -27.69 -12.54
N GLY A 134 -12.42 -26.88 -12.49
CA GLY A 134 -13.19 -26.63 -11.28
C GLY A 134 -12.52 -25.69 -10.28
N LYS A 135 -11.40 -25.03 -10.65
CA LYS A 135 -10.68 -24.11 -9.78
C LYS A 135 -10.67 -22.66 -10.28
N VAL A 136 -10.99 -22.46 -11.57
CA VAL A 136 -11.01 -21.13 -12.20
C VAL A 136 -12.01 -20.21 -11.51
N GLY A 137 -11.54 -19.03 -11.08
CA GLY A 137 -12.37 -18.02 -10.39
C GLY A 137 -12.73 -18.36 -8.95
N GLN A 138 -12.20 -19.46 -8.37
CA GLN A 138 -12.41 -19.81 -6.98
C GLN A 138 -11.34 -19.18 -6.08
N VAL A 139 -11.77 -18.65 -4.93
CA VAL A 139 -10.95 -18.01 -3.88
C VAL A 139 -10.13 -16.83 -4.35
N GLY A 140 -10.44 -16.27 -5.53
CA GLY A 140 -9.77 -15.13 -6.14
C GLY A 140 -10.29 -14.87 -7.54
N VAL A 141 -9.90 -13.75 -8.14
CA VAL A 141 -10.22 -13.41 -9.53
C VAL A 141 -9.30 -14.20 -10.48
N HIS A 142 -9.87 -14.69 -11.57
CA HIS A 142 -9.10 -15.30 -12.64
C HIS A 142 -8.61 -14.25 -13.64
N ILE A 143 -7.30 -14.15 -13.82
CA ILE A 143 -6.65 -13.28 -14.81
C ILE A 143 -5.58 -14.11 -15.54
N SER A 144 -5.81 -14.40 -16.80
CA SER A 144 -4.89 -15.17 -17.64
C SER A 144 -4.28 -14.35 -18.77
N CYS A 145 -4.89 -13.24 -19.14
CA CYS A 145 -4.41 -12.42 -20.26
C CYS A 145 -4.64 -10.92 -20.00
N LEU A 146 -4.02 -10.11 -20.86
CA LEU A 146 -4.16 -8.65 -20.80
C LEU A 146 -5.63 -8.21 -20.87
N LYS A 147 -6.46 -8.92 -21.63
CA LYS A 147 -7.89 -8.57 -21.80
C LYS A 147 -8.66 -8.66 -20.48
N ASP A 148 -8.39 -9.67 -19.67
CA ASP A 148 -9.02 -9.81 -18.35
C ASP A 148 -8.63 -8.64 -17.45
N LEU A 149 -7.36 -8.24 -17.49
CA LEU A 149 -6.88 -7.12 -16.71
C LEU A 149 -7.46 -5.79 -17.22
N GLU A 150 -7.62 -5.61 -18.52
CA GLU A 150 -8.31 -4.46 -19.11
C GLU A 150 -9.73 -4.34 -18.56
N ILE A 151 -10.49 -5.43 -18.55
CA ILE A 151 -11.87 -5.46 -18.02
C ILE A 151 -11.88 -5.08 -16.54
N LEU A 152 -10.96 -5.66 -15.76
CA LEU A 152 -10.87 -5.41 -14.32
C LEU A 152 -10.64 -3.92 -13.99
N PHE A 153 -9.83 -3.22 -14.78
CA PHE A 153 -9.48 -1.82 -14.57
C PHE A 153 -10.17 -0.83 -15.52
N GLU A 154 -11.13 -1.27 -16.33
CA GLU A 154 -11.81 -0.43 -17.30
C GLU A 154 -12.41 0.83 -16.65
N GLY A 155 -12.09 2.02 -17.21
CA GLY A 155 -12.61 3.31 -16.75
C GLY A 155 -12.06 3.79 -15.39
N LEU A 156 -11.20 3.03 -14.71
CA LEU A 156 -10.56 3.50 -13.48
C LEU A 156 -9.44 4.51 -13.81
N PRO A 157 -9.32 5.58 -13.02
CA PRO A 157 -8.24 6.54 -13.18
C PRO A 157 -6.92 5.96 -12.63
N LEU A 158 -6.16 5.23 -13.46
CA LEU A 158 -4.99 4.45 -13.06
C LEU A 158 -3.92 5.27 -12.30
N ASN A 159 -3.83 6.57 -12.56
CA ASN A 159 -2.95 7.51 -11.84
C ASN A 159 -3.50 7.95 -10.47
N LYS A 160 -4.73 7.55 -10.11
CA LYS A 160 -5.39 7.86 -8.83
C LYS A 160 -5.84 6.61 -8.07
N ILE A 161 -5.36 5.46 -8.48
CA ILE A 161 -5.59 4.21 -7.78
C ILE A 161 -4.28 3.63 -7.28
N ASN A 162 -4.38 2.71 -6.35
CA ASN A 162 -3.27 1.91 -5.85
C ASN A 162 -3.67 0.45 -6.00
N ALA A 163 -3.06 -0.26 -6.95
CA ALA A 163 -3.35 -1.66 -7.23
C ALA A 163 -2.37 -2.57 -6.47
N SER A 164 -2.91 -3.43 -5.60
CA SER A 164 -2.14 -4.41 -4.85
C SER A 164 -2.46 -5.80 -5.38
N PHE A 165 -1.47 -6.49 -5.93
CA PHE A 165 -1.60 -7.83 -6.49
C PHE A 165 -1.13 -8.89 -5.50
N ILE A 166 -2.05 -9.71 -4.99
CA ILE A 166 -1.76 -10.82 -4.08
C ILE A 166 -1.80 -12.11 -4.89
N VAL A 167 -0.68 -12.44 -5.53
CA VAL A 167 -0.64 -13.54 -6.50
C VAL A 167 0.59 -14.45 -6.37
N GLY A 168 1.67 -14.00 -5.73
CA GLY A 168 2.91 -14.76 -5.63
C GLY A 168 3.76 -14.70 -6.91
N GLU A 169 4.27 -15.83 -7.36
CA GLU A 169 5.25 -15.93 -8.45
C GLU A 169 4.81 -15.32 -9.79
N PRO A 170 3.56 -15.47 -10.26
CA PRO A 170 3.10 -14.82 -11.51
C PRO A 170 2.96 -13.30 -11.43
N SER A 171 3.29 -12.69 -10.31
CA SER A 171 3.19 -11.25 -10.10
C SER A 171 3.91 -10.42 -11.16
N ILE A 172 5.02 -10.92 -11.70
CA ILE A 172 5.77 -10.25 -12.77
C ILE A 172 4.94 -10.12 -14.05
N CYS A 173 4.16 -11.15 -14.40
CA CYS A 173 3.29 -11.14 -15.57
C CYS A 173 2.15 -10.12 -15.37
N LEU A 174 1.53 -10.11 -14.19
CA LEU A 174 0.47 -9.15 -13.87
C LEU A 174 0.99 -7.71 -13.83
N LEU A 175 2.18 -7.48 -13.29
CA LEU A 175 2.80 -6.16 -13.30
C LEU A 175 3.08 -5.70 -14.73
N ALA A 176 3.62 -6.57 -15.58
CA ALA A 176 3.86 -6.26 -16.99
C ALA A 176 2.54 -5.90 -17.70
N MET A 177 1.49 -6.69 -17.53
CA MET A 177 0.15 -6.40 -18.10
C MET A 177 -0.40 -5.06 -17.56
N TYR A 178 -0.23 -4.77 -16.27
CA TYR A 178 -0.70 -3.50 -15.68
C TYR A 178 0.03 -2.28 -16.26
N ILE A 179 1.34 -2.38 -16.48
CA ILE A 179 2.14 -1.33 -17.11
C ILE A 179 1.68 -1.12 -18.57
N VAL A 180 1.58 -2.21 -19.35
CA VAL A 180 1.13 -2.16 -20.76
C VAL A 180 -0.26 -1.55 -20.86
N TYR A 181 -1.19 -1.95 -20.00
CA TYR A 181 -2.53 -1.36 -19.97
C TYR A 181 -2.47 0.13 -19.59
N GLY A 182 -1.70 0.51 -18.59
CA GLY A 182 -1.50 1.92 -18.21
C GLY A 182 -0.99 2.77 -19.38
N GLU A 183 0.04 2.30 -20.07
CA GLU A 183 0.60 2.98 -21.24
C GLU A 183 -0.42 3.08 -22.39
N SER A 184 -1.22 2.04 -22.66
CA SER A 184 -2.29 2.06 -23.66
C SER A 184 -3.38 3.08 -23.36
N ARG A 185 -3.54 3.45 -22.08
CA ARG A 185 -4.48 4.49 -21.61
C ARG A 185 -3.83 5.87 -21.48
N GLY A 186 -2.57 6.02 -21.89
CA GLY A 186 -1.82 7.27 -21.84
C GLY A 186 -1.30 7.64 -20.43
N VAL A 187 -1.29 6.70 -19.51
CA VAL A 187 -0.73 6.88 -18.16
C VAL A 187 0.75 6.48 -18.19
N LYS A 188 1.60 7.35 -17.73
CA LYS A 188 3.04 7.05 -17.65
C LYS A 188 3.29 6.02 -16.54
N LYS A 189 4.27 5.13 -16.75
CA LYS A 189 4.63 4.11 -15.76
C LYS A 189 5.02 4.71 -14.39
N GLU A 190 5.61 5.91 -14.37
CA GLU A 190 6.00 6.63 -13.16
C GLU A 190 4.77 7.10 -12.34
N ASP A 191 3.61 7.22 -12.97
CA ASP A 191 2.35 7.64 -12.35
C ASP A 191 1.51 6.44 -11.87
N LEU A 192 1.87 5.21 -12.27
CA LEU A 192 1.22 4.00 -11.78
C LEU A 192 1.66 3.72 -10.35
N ARG A 193 0.71 3.35 -9.50
CA ARG A 193 0.94 3.06 -8.09
C ARG A 193 0.40 1.69 -7.73
N GLY A 194 1.13 1.01 -6.86
CA GLY A 194 0.71 -0.30 -6.38
C GLY A 194 1.84 -1.06 -5.71
N ASN A 195 1.54 -2.28 -5.40
CA ASN A 195 2.51 -3.24 -4.94
C ASN A 195 2.15 -4.64 -5.46
N SER A 196 3.12 -5.52 -5.44
CA SER A 196 2.93 -6.93 -5.69
C SER A 196 3.41 -7.72 -4.48
N MET A 197 2.53 -8.54 -3.93
CA MET A 197 2.89 -9.45 -2.85
C MET A 197 3.55 -10.69 -3.44
N ASN A 198 4.86 -10.59 -3.56
CA ASN A 198 5.69 -11.63 -4.14
C ASN A 198 6.26 -12.54 -3.02
N TYR A 199 5.45 -13.46 -2.52
CA TYR A 199 5.82 -14.35 -1.40
C TYR A 199 6.48 -15.65 -1.88
N LEU A 200 7.51 -15.53 -2.69
CA LEU A 200 8.22 -16.65 -3.33
C LEU A 200 8.65 -17.75 -2.35
N LEU A 201 9.19 -17.38 -1.19
CA LEU A 201 9.67 -18.35 -0.21
C LEU A 201 8.53 -19.07 0.52
N ARG A 202 7.33 -18.47 0.61
CA ARG A 202 6.17 -19.08 1.23
C ARG A 202 5.51 -20.12 0.32
N GLY A 203 5.52 -19.92 -0.98
CA GLY A 203 4.94 -20.81 -1.98
C GLY A 203 5.42 -22.25 -1.86
N PHE A 204 6.68 -22.45 -1.48
CA PHE A 204 7.26 -23.79 -1.31
C PHE A 204 6.58 -24.68 -0.27
N ASN A 205 5.89 -24.08 0.69
CA ASN A 205 5.27 -24.82 1.78
C ASN A 205 3.77 -25.02 1.57
N TRP A 206 3.18 -24.38 0.57
CA TRP A 206 1.73 -24.35 0.44
C TRP A 206 1.18 -24.71 -0.95
N ASP A 207 1.77 -24.23 -2.01
CA ASP A 207 1.33 -24.46 -3.39
C ASP A 207 2.41 -25.07 -4.24
N PRO A 208 2.08 -25.70 -5.37
CA PRO A 208 3.08 -26.12 -6.35
C PRO A 208 3.80 -24.87 -6.83
N ALA A 209 5.00 -24.66 -6.29
CA ALA A 209 5.85 -23.54 -6.65
C ALA A 209 6.20 -23.63 -8.14
N MET A 210 5.98 -22.53 -8.90
CA MET A 210 6.38 -22.46 -10.30
C MET A 210 7.88 -22.55 -10.48
N TYR A 211 8.61 -22.06 -9.50
CA TYR A 211 10.07 -21.97 -9.56
C TYR A 211 10.73 -22.62 -8.35
N LEU A 212 11.88 -23.21 -8.57
CA LEU A 212 12.76 -23.61 -7.48
C LEU A 212 13.27 -22.37 -6.72
N PRO A 213 13.59 -22.47 -5.41
CA PRO A 213 14.00 -21.32 -4.58
C PRO A 213 15.05 -20.42 -5.21
N ASP A 214 16.10 -21.02 -5.76
CA ASP A 214 17.20 -20.29 -6.38
C ASP A 214 16.81 -19.48 -7.62
N ASN A 215 15.79 -19.92 -8.34
CA ASN A 215 15.27 -19.21 -9.51
C ASN A 215 14.25 -18.16 -9.13
N ALA A 216 13.40 -18.46 -8.15
CA ALA A 216 12.41 -17.53 -7.64
C ALA A 216 13.03 -16.25 -7.04
N LEU A 217 14.20 -16.38 -6.39
CA LEU A 217 14.92 -15.24 -5.82
C LEU A 217 15.64 -14.35 -6.86
N LYS A 218 15.68 -14.77 -8.13
CA LYS A 218 16.27 -13.98 -9.23
C LYS A 218 15.25 -13.14 -9.99
N LEU A 219 13.96 -13.34 -9.74
CA LEU A 219 12.85 -12.59 -10.31
C LEU A 219 12.56 -11.33 -9.48
#